data_c1b3e9bf7100bd0ed5652373886b32e1
#
_entry.id   c1b3e9bf7100bd0ed5652373886b32e1
#
_cell.length_a   1.000
_cell.length_b   1.000
_cell.length_c   1.000
_cell.angle_alpha   90.00
_cell.angle_beta   90.00
_cell.angle_gamma   90.00
#
_symmetry.space_group_name_H-M   'P 1'
#
loop_
_entity.id
_entity.type
_entity.pdbx_description
1 polymer ?
#
loop_
_entity_poly.entity_id
_entity_poly.type
_entity_poly.pdbx_seq_one_letter_code
_entity_poly.pdbx_strand_id
1 'polypeptide(L)'
;MTGNAQADLFLVLALVIAVAKLLGGVLSRLGQPPVVGEIVAGILASPMVLSPAVSGRVLPADARPALTGLADVGLATFMFLVGLETKDALPHGGRGLSCGIAAGGLLLPLVGRMALALPLASAHAPGSRPAFVLFVGVAMCVTAVPVLARILADHHLGREPTGTVVLVAAAVTDVAAWVCLAAVIAYAHATVPVRLALLPLYALVMAGAVRPLLAALMRRAARRGAGGADTAFLVLAVGLLGSAAATEWLGIHFIFGAFAFGATVPRSVPSLVRAGIATRMRQTGGLLFPLYFFMAGGKVYFFMAGGKVDIAGFSGRTVLTFGLLITVATATKTLGAYAGAQLSGAEPRQSLIAAVLMNTRGLTEIVILSTGLELHLIDQTLYS
;
A
#
# COMPACT_ATOMS: atom_id res chain seq x y z
N MET A 1 -1.12 3.60 33.64
CA MET A 1 -0.44 4.65 32.86
C MET A 1 -0.04 5.76 33.82
N THR A 2 1.06 6.42 33.51
CA THR A 2 1.78 7.26 34.48
C THR A 2 1.15 8.63 34.76
N GLY A 3 0.02 8.97 34.12
CA GLY A 3 -0.57 10.31 34.14
C GLY A 3 0.20 11.38 33.36
N ASN A 4 1.29 10.96 32.69
CA ASN A 4 2.08 11.80 31.79
C ASN A 4 1.93 11.28 30.35
N ALA A 5 1.19 12.01 29.51
CA ALA A 5 0.88 11.62 28.13
C ALA A 5 2.14 11.30 27.28
N GLN A 6 3.26 11.99 27.53
CA GLN A 6 4.51 11.73 26.81
C GLN A 6 5.16 10.41 27.24
N ALA A 7 5.20 10.13 28.55
CA ALA A 7 5.73 8.87 29.07
C ALA A 7 4.90 7.68 28.57
N ASP A 8 3.57 7.84 28.57
CA ASP A 8 2.64 6.82 28.06
C ASP A 8 2.83 6.57 26.56
N LEU A 9 3.05 7.61 25.75
CA LEU A 9 3.35 7.47 24.33
C LEU A 9 4.62 6.64 24.08
N PHE A 10 5.70 6.93 24.79
CA PHE A 10 6.97 6.19 24.63
C PHE A 10 6.84 4.73 25.08
N LEU A 11 6.14 4.46 26.17
CA LEU A 11 5.88 3.10 26.65
C LEU A 11 5.05 2.30 25.65
N VAL A 12 3.98 2.90 25.11
CA VAL A 12 3.12 2.27 24.11
C VAL A 12 3.90 2.00 22.82
N LEU A 13 4.69 2.97 22.36
CA LEU A 13 5.54 2.80 21.17
C LEU A 13 6.52 1.63 21.36
N ALA A 14 7.21 1.57 22.49
CA ALA A 14 8.14 0.49 22.80
C ALA A 14 7.44 -0.88 22.85
N LEU A 15 6.27 -0.94 23.51
CA LEU A 15 5.47 -2.16 23.63
C LEU A 15 5.00 -2.65 22.25
N VAL A 16 4.45 -1.75 21.44
CA VAL A 16 3.93 -2.07 20.11
C VAL A 16 5.03 -2.60 19.21
N ILE A 17 6.20 -1.94 19.18
CA ILE A 17 7.34 -2.39 18.37
C ILE A 17 7.82 -3.76 18.87
N ALA A 18 7.94 -3.97 20.18
CA ALA A 18 8.38 -5.24 20.77
C ALA A 18 7.42 -6.39 20.42
N VAL A 19 6.11 -6.19 20.61
CA VAL A 19 5.11 -7.24 20.34
C VAL A 19 5.03 -7.54 18.83
N ALA A 20 5.03 -6.51 17.97
CA ALA A 20 5.04 -6.70 16.53
C ALA A 20 6.26 -7.50 16.06
N LYS A 21 7.46 -7.18 16.57
CA LYS A 21 8.69 -7.90 16.24
C LYS A 21 8.71 -9.33 16.79
N LEU A 22 8.22 -9.54 18.00
CA LEU A 22 8.13 -10.89 18.61
C LEU A 22 7.20 -11.80 17.78
N LEU A 23 5.97 -11.35 17.50
CA LEU A 23 5.04 -12.14 16.70
C LEU A 23 5.52 -12.32 15.27
N GLY A 24 6.09 -11.28 14.65
CA GLY A 24 6.73 -11.40 13.35
C GLY A 24 7.83 -12.46 13.33
N GLY A 25 8.67 -12.51 14.37
CA GLY A 25 9.72 -13.52 14.53
C GLY A 25 9.16 -14.93 14.76
N VAL A 26 8.09 -15.06 15.52
CA VAL A 26 7.42 -16.37 15.75
C VAL A 26 6.82 -16.89 14.45
N LEU A 27 6.06 -16.07 13.71
CA LEU A 27 5.45 -16.48 12.45
C LEU A 27 6.49 -16.77 11.36
N SER A 28 7.61 -16.05 11.38
CA SER A 28 8.74 -16.35 10.48
C SER A 28 9.30 -17.75 10.68
N ARG A 29 9.38 -18.23 11.93
CA ARG A 29 9.79 -19.63 12.25
C ARG A 29 8.78 -20.66 11.76
N LEU A 30 7.53 -20.27 11.56
CA LEU A 30 6.46 -21.09 11.00
C LEU A 30 6.36 -20.98 9.46
N GLY A 31 7.35 -20.35 8.80
CA GLY A 31 7.38 -20.20 7.36
C GLY A 31 6.47 -19.09 6.82
N GLN A 32 5.89 -18.27 7.69
CA GLN A 32 5.06 -17.13 7.27
C GLN A 32 5.90 -15.85 7.19
N PRO A 33 5.58 -14.91 6.28
CA PRO A 33 6.24 -13.61 6.26
C PRO A 33 6.07 -12.88 7.61
N PRO A 34 7.12 -12.23 8.17
CA PRO A 34 7.04 -11.48 9.42
C PRO A 34 5.90 -10.47 9.48
N VAL A 35 5.53 -9.86 8.35
CA VAL A 35 4.43 -8.91 8.24
C VAL A 35 3.10 -9.48 8.71
N VAL A 36 2.86 -10.77 8.50
CA VAL A 36 1.64 -11.45 8.97
C VAL A 36 1.58 -11.41 10.49
N GLY A 37 2.71 -11.67 11.17
CA GLY A 37 2.82 -11.58 12.62
C GLY A 37 2.64 -10.15 13.15
N GLU A 38 3.16 -9.17 12.46
CA GLU A 38 2.99 -7.75 12.80
C GLU A 38 1.50 -7.33 12.72
N ILE A 39 0.77 -7.77 11.69
CA ILE A 39 -0.69 -7.54 11.54
C ILE A 39 -1.47 -8.30 12.63
N VAL A 40 -1.17 -9.56 12.85
CA VAL A 40 -1.82 -10.39 13.88
C VAL A 40 -1.60 -9.77 15.27
N ALA A 41 -0.41 -9.22 15.55
CA ALA A 41 -0.14 -8.51 16.79
C ALA A 41 -1.12 -7.34 17.01
N GLY A 42 -1.40 -6.56 15.95
CA GLY A 42 -2.38 -5.48 15.98
C GLY A 42 -3.82 -5.97 16.23
N ILE A 43 -4.22 -7.07 15.58
CA ILE A 43 -5.52 -7.71 15.78
C ILE A 43 -5.65 -8.21 17.23
N LEU A 44 -4.63 -8.88 17.75
CA LEU A 44 -4.63 -9.39 19.13
C LEU A 44 -4.67 -8.28 20.18
N ALA A 45 -4.06 -7.13 19.90
CA ALA A 45 -4.11 -5.95 20.78
C ALA A 45 -5.45 -5.21 20.73
N SER A 46 -6.34 -5.59 19.82
CA SER A 46 -7.64 -4.96 19.64
C SER A 46 -8.64 -5.34 20.75
N PRO A 47 -9.69 -4.52 20.99
CA PRO A 47 -10.73 -4.85 21.94
C PRO A 47 -11.57 -6.09 21.62
N MET A 48 -11.41 -6.66 20.43
CA MET A 48 -12.05 -7.93 20.03
C MET A 48 -11.45 -9.12 20.79
N VAL A 49 -10.15 -9.09 21.02
CA VAL A 49 -9.40 -10.18 21.67
C VAL A 49 -9.13 -9.84 23.14
N LEU A 50 -8.70 -8.61 23.38
CA LEU A 50 -8.54 -8.08 24.74
C LEU A 50 -9.82 -7.36 25.16
N SER A 51 -10.12 -7.36 26.45
CA SER A 51 -11.24 -6.52 26.94
C SER A 51 -10.99 -5.04 26.59
N PRO A 52 -12.06 -4.24 26.40
CA PRO A 52 -11.91 -2.81 26.07
C PRO A 52 -11.02 -2.03 27.06
N ALA A 53 -11.05 -2.41 28.33
CA ALA A 53 -10.21 -1.81 29.38
C ALA A 53 -8.73 -2.13 29.20
N VAL A 54 -8.38 -3.36 28.79
CA VAL A 54 -6.99 -3.78 28.54
C VAL A 54 -6.49 -3.19 27.22
N SER A 55 -7.28 -3.29 26.17
CA SER A 55 -6.93 -2.71 24.87
C SER A 55 -6.74 -1.20 24.94
N GLY A 56 -7.58 -0.48 25.67
CA GLY A 56 -7.44 0.96 25.91
C GLY A 56 -6.17 1.33 26.72
N ARG A 57 -5.63 0.40 27.52
CA ARG A 57 -4.32 0.58 28.18
C ARG A 57 -3.16 0.29 27.21
N VAL A 58 -3.27 -0.75 26.38
CA VAL A 58 -2.25 -1.11 25.39
C VAL A 58 -2.15 -0.06 24.28
N LEU A 59 -3.29 0.46 23.82
CA LEU A 59 -3.37 1.43 22.73
C LEU A 59 -4.35 2.56 23.08
N PRO A 60 -3.94 3.54 23.94
CA PRO A 60 -4.76 4.67 24.33
C PRO A 60 -5.23 5.50 23.14
N ALA A 61 -6.43 6.02 23.22
CA ALA A 61 -7.01 6.86 22.18
C ALA A 61 -6.12 8.07 21.85
N ASP A 62 -5.57 8.70 22.89
CA ASP A 62 -4.73 9.91 22.76
C ASP A 62 -3.37 9.65 22.10
N ALA A 63 -2.83 8.43 22.22
CA ALA A 63 -1.57 8.04 21.59
C ALA A 63 -1.72 7.66 20.11
N ARG A 64 -2.91 7.24 19.67
CA ARG A 64 -3.15 6.72 18.31
C ARG A 64 -2.78 7.68 17.20
N PRO A 65 -3.11 8.99 17.23
CA PRO A 65 -2.74 9.91 16.16
C PRO A 65 -1.21 10.01 15.98
N ALA A 66 -0.48 10.10 17.09
CA ALA A 66 0.99 10.16 17.07
C ALA A 66 1.61 8.86 16.55
N LEU A 67 1.10 7.71 17.01
CA LEU A 67 1.55 6.39 16.53
C LEU A 67 1.26 6.19 15.04
N THR A 68 0.09 6.63 14.57
CA THR A 68 -0.26 6.56 13.14
C THR A 68 0.67 7.44 12.33
N GLY A 69 0.93 8.68 12.74
CA GLY A 69 1.88 9.57 12.05
C GLY A 69 3.30 8.98 11.97
N LEU A 70 3.80 8.38 13.05
CA LEU A 70 5.10 7.67 13.06
C LEU A 70 5.09 6.45 12.14
N ALA A 71 4.00 5.68 12.15
CA ALA A 71 3.81 4.53 11.27
C ALA A 71 3.83 4.93 9.78
N ASP A 72 3.15 6.04 9.45
CA ASP A 72 3.09 6.56 8.07
C ASP A 72 4.47 7.05 7.60
N VAL A 73 5.27 7.70 8.48
CA VAL A 73 6.68 8.05 8.19
C VAL A 73 7.52 6.78 7.96
N GLY A 74 7.32 5.74 8.76
CA GLY A 74 7.97 4.44 8.58
C GLY A 74 7.64 3.82 7.23
N LEU A 75 6.37 3.80 6.86
CA LEU A 75 5.89 3.30 5.58
C LEU A 75 6.42 4.13 4.41
N ALA A 76 6.37 5.46 4.49
CA ALA A 76 6.92 6.35 3.46
C ALA A 76 8.42 6.09 3.23
N THR A 77 9.20 5.95 4.31
CA THR A 77 10.62 5.63 4.25
C THR A 77 10.87 4.28 3.58
N PHE A 78 10.07 3.27 3.91
CA PHE A 78 10.14 1.96 3.27
C PHE A 78 9.81 2.04 1.77
N MET A 79 8.73 2.72 1.39
CA MET A 79 8.33 2.87 -0.01
C MET A 79 9.34 3.66 -0.84
N PHE A 80 10.01 4.64 -0.24
CA PHE A 80 11.15 5.32 -0.85
C PHE A 80 12.29 4.36 -1.17
N LEU A 81 12.66 3.49 -0.22
CA LEU A 81 13.71 2.48 -0.43
C LEU A 81 13.33 1.51 -1.56
N VAL A 82 12.07 1.07 -1.57
CA VAL A 82 11.53 0.22 -2.63
C VAL A 82 11.64 0.91 -3.99
N GLY A 83 11.26 2.18 -4.10
CA GLY A 83 11.41 2.97 -5.32
C GLY A 83 12.87 3.15 -5.76
N LEU A 84 13.77 3.37 -4.79
CA LEU A 84 15.21 3.51 -5.01
C LEU A 84 15.85 2.23 -5.57
N GLU A 85 15.48 1.07 -5.02
CA GLU A 85 16.00 -0.24 -5.42
C GLU A 85 15.39 -0.75 -6.73
N THR A 86 14.08 -0.55 -6.91
CA THR A 86 13.33 -1.02 -8.08
C THR A 86 13.89 -0.49 -9.40
N LYS A 87 14.30 0.78 -9.43
CA LYS A 87 14.84 1.39 -10.64
C LYS A 87 16.12 0.74 -11.13
N ASP A 88 16.97 0.26 -10.23
CA ASP A 88 18.27 -0.34 -10.58
C ASP A 88 18.13 -1.80 -10.99
N ALA A 89 17.16 -2.49 -10.43
CA ALA A 89 16.92 -3.90 -10.65
C ALA A 89 16.00 -4.18 -11.87
N LEU A 90 15.36 -3.15 -12.46
CA LEU A 90 14.46 -3.34 -13.60
C LEU A 90 15.27 -3.71 -14.85
N PRO A 91 15.08 -4.93 -15.42
CA PRO A 91 15.81 -5.41 -16.60
C PRO A 91 15.47 -4.62 -17.87
N HIS A 92 16.32 -4.75 -18.91
CA HIS A 92 16.00 -4.26 -20.24
C HIS A 92 14.73 -4.97 -20.76
N GLY A 93 13.74 -4.21 -21.23
CA GLY A 93 12.43 -4.77 -21.59
C GLY A 93 11.44 -4.95 -20.44
N GLY A 94 11.88 -4.89 -19.18
CA GLY A 94 11.03 -5.07 -18.00
C GLY A 94 9.88 -4.07 -17.89
N ARG A 95 9.98 -2.90 -18.51
CA ARG A 95 8.88 -1.92 -18.58
C ARG A 95 7.68 -2.45 -19.36
N GLY A 96 7.91 -3.04 -20.52
CA GLY A 96 6.85 -3.64 -21.33
C GLY A 96 6.15 -4.76 -20.56
N LEU A 97 6.93 -5.64 -19.96
CA LEU A 97 6.41 -6.74 -19.14
C LEU A 97 5.63 -6.21 -17.92
N SER A 98 6.14 -5.21 -17.20
CA SER A 98 5.41 -4.59 -16.08
C SER A 98 4.10 -3.97 -16.54
N CYS A 99 4.07 -3.27 -17.67
CA CYS A 99 2.85 -2.69 -18.24
C CYS A 99 1.84 -3.76 -18.66
N GLY A 100 2.30 -4.86 -19.25
CA GLY A 100 1.42 -5.98 -19.62
C GLY A 100 0.79 -6.66 -18.41
N ILE A 101 1.60 -6.94 -17.38
CA ILE A 101 1.10 -7.50 -16.11
C ILE A 101 0.11 -6.53 -15.45
N ALA A 102 0.41 -5.23 -15.42
CA ALA A 102 -0.45 -4.21 -14.86
C ALA A 102 -1.78 -4.11 -15.62
N ALA A 103 -1.73 -4.06 -16.94
CA ALA A 103 -2.92 -3.99 -17.78
C ALA A 103 -3.80 -5.24 -17.61
N GLY A 104 -3.24 -6.43 -17.69
CA GLY A 104 -3.97 -7.67 -17.46
C GLY A 104 -4.53 -7.78 -16.05
N GLY A 105 -3.70 -7.44 -15.04
CA GLY A 105 -4.06 -7.44 -13.62
C GLY A 105 -5.04 -6.32 -13.19
N LEU A 106 -5.34 -5.36 -14.08
CA LEU A 106 -6.35 -4.33 -13.89
C LEU A 106 -7.60 -4.58 -14.74
N LEU A 107 -7.45 -4.77 -16.05
CA LEU A 107 -8.59 -4.79 -16.99
C LEU A 107 -9.47 -6.02 -16.80
N LEU A 108 -8.90 -7.22 -16.75
CA LEU A 108 -9.69 -8.44 -16.58
C LEU A 108 -10.40 -8.49 -15.21
N PRO A 109 -9.76 -8.16 -14.08
CA PRO A 109 -10.44 -8.01 -12.81
C PRO A 109 -11.54 -6.94 -12.84
N LEU A 110 -11.28 -5.79 -13.43
CA LEU A 110 -12.26 -4.69 -13.51
C LEU A 110 -13.54 -5.18 -14.20
N VAL A 111 -13.42 -5.74 -15.40
CA VAL A 111 -14.58 -6.23 -16.17
C VAL A 111 -15.28 -7.39 -15.45
N GLY A 112 -14.56 -8.37 -14.94
CA GLY A 112 -15.13 -9.53 -14.25
C GLY A 112 -15.92 -9.14 -12.98
N ARG A 113 -15.42 -8.15 -12.24
CA ARG A 113 -16.08 -7.69 -11.01
C ARG A 113 -17.23 -6.74 -11.29
N MET A 114 -17.13 -5.91 -12.33
CA MET A 114 -18.27 -5.13 -12.80
C MET A 114 -19.41 -6.06 -13.23
N ALA A 115 -19.11 -7.13 -13.97
CA ALA A 115 -20.11 -8.12 -14.36
C ALA A 115 -20.77 -8.79 -13.14
N LEU A 116 -19.97 -9.11 -12.10
CA LEU A 116 -20.49 -9.64 -10.84
C LEU A 116 -21.32 -8.61 -10.05
N ALA A 117 -20.94 -7.33 -10.09
CA ALA A 117 -21.64 -6.26 -9.39
C ALA A 117 -23.00 -5.92 -10.01
N LEU A 118 -23.21 -6.19 -11.30
CA LEU A 118 -24.49 -5.91 -11.98
C LEU A 118 -25.71 -6.53 -11.29
N PRO A 119 -25.74 -7.85 -11.00
CA PRO A 119 -26.88 -8.44 -10.29
C PRO A 119 -26.96 -7.99 -8.82
N LEU A 120 -25.84 -7.65 -8.19
CA LEU A 120 -25.79 -7.18 -6.81
C LEU A 120 -26.30 -5.75 -6.66
N ALA A 121 -26.25 -4.94 -7.70
CA ALA A 121 -26.67 -3.53 -7.67
C ALA A 121 -28.14 -3.34 -7.30
N SER A 122 -29.01 -4.31 -7.60
CA SER A 122 -30.43 -4.23 -7.22
C SER A 122 -30.67 -4.34 -5.71
N ALA A 123 -29.78 -5.02 -4.98
CA ALA A 123 -29.90 -5.28 -3.55
C ALA A 123 -29.02 -4.35 -2.71
N HIS A 124 -27.83 -3.96 -3.21
CA HIS A 124 -26.76 -3.36 -2.44
C HIS A 124 -26.33 -1.96 -2.90
N ALA A 125 -26.98 -1.37 -3.93
CA ALA A 125 -26.70 -0.01 -4.37
C ALA A 125 -27.64 0.98 -3.66
N PRO A 126 -27.18 1.74 -2.65
CA PRO A 126 -28.01 2.72 -1.96
C PRO A 126 -28.38 3.92 -2.84
N GLY A 127 -27.58 4.18 -3.87
CA GLY A 127 -27.72 5.30 -4.79
C GLY A 127 -27.70 4.88 -6.25
N SER A 128 -26.80 5.45 -7.04
CA SER A 128 -26.65 5.18 -8.47
C SER A 128 -26.11 3.79 -8.76
N ARG A 129 -26.89 2.94 -9.44
CA ARG A 129 -26.46 1.59 -9.86
C ARG A 129 -25.16 1.61 -10.70
N PRO A 130 -24.97 2.51 -11.69
CA PRO A 130 -23.71 2.58 -12.42
C PRO A 130 -22.54 2.94 -11.53
N ALA A 131 -22.70 3.88 -10.58
CA ALA A 131 -21.63 4.24 -9.63
C ALA A 131 -21.26 3.07 -8.74
N PHE A 132 -22.25 2.30 -8.25
CA PHE A 132 -22.01 1.06 -7.49
C PHE A 132 -21.21 0.05 -8.29
N VAL A 133 -21.60 -0.26 -9.53
CA VAL A 133 -20.92 -1.26 -10.37
C VAL A 133 -19.48 -0.84 -10.65
N LEU A 134 -19.26 0.43 -11.00
CA LEU A 134 -17.91 0.98 -11.21
C LEU A 134 -17.08 0.93 -9.93
N PHE A 135 -17.67 1.31 -8.80
CA PHE A 135 -16.99 1.30 -7.50
C PHE A 135 -16.53 -0.11 -7.10
N VAL A 136 -17.43 -1.10 -7.12
CA VAL A 136 -17.10 -2.50 -6.78
C VAL A 136 -16.05 -3.05 -7.74
N GLY A 137 -16.17 -2.73 -9.04
CA GLY A 137 -15.18 -3.09 -10.05
C GLY A 137 -13.78 -2.60 -9.69
N VAL A 138 -13.65 -1.32 -9.37
CA VAL A 138 -12.35 -0.66 -9.06
C VAL A 138 -11.83 -1.05 -7.69
N ALA A 139 -12.68 -1.02 -6.65
CA ALA A 139 -12.28 -1.23 -5.26
C ALA A 139 -11.50 -2.54 -5.07
N MET A 140 -11.95 -3.58 -5.74
CA MET A 140 -11.31 -4.89 -5.64
C MET A 140 -10.11 -5.08 -6.60
N CYS A 141 -9.77 -4.11 -7.46
CA CYS A 141 -8.60 -4.19 -8.38
C CYS A 141 -7.27 -3.86 -7.71
N VAL A 142 -7.31 -3.20 -6.56
CA VAL A 142 -6.12 -2.74 -5.85
C VAL A 142 -5.22 -3.93 -5.44
N THR A 143 -3.91 -3.70 -5.51
CA THR A 143 -2.89 -4.63 -4.99
C THR A 143 -2.25 -3.98 -3.77
N ALA A 144 -2.04 -4.70 -2.70
CA ALA A 144 -1.38 -4.13 -1.52
C ALA A 144 0.13 -3.98 -1.76
N VAL A 145 0.55 -2.94 -2.50
CA VAL A 145 1.97 -2.69 -2.81
C VAL A 145 2.87 -2.73 -1.59
N PRO A 146 2.53 -2.12 -0.43
CA PRO A 146 3.39 -2.20 0.76
C PRO A 146 3.56 -3.62 1.29
N VAL A 147 2.50 -4.42 1.27
CA VAL A 147 2.54 -5.83 1.71
C VAL A 147 3.35 -6.67 0.72
N LEU A 148 3.11 -6.50 -0.57
CA LEU A 148 3.88 -7.16 -1.63
C LEU A 148 5.37 -6.83 -1.53
N ALA A 149 5.71 -5.54 -1.40
CA ALA A 149 7.08 -5.09 -1.26
C ALA A 149 7.76 -5.69 -0.03
N ARG A 150 7.01 -5.82 1.08
CA ARG A 150 7.50 -6.45 2.31
C ARG A 150 7.74 -7.94 2.12
N ILE A 151 6.81 -8.67 1.50
CA ILE A 151 6.96 -10.10 1.18
C ILE A 151 8.20 -10.31 0.30
N LEU A 152 8.36 -9.51 -0.76
CA LEU A 152 9.52 -9.58 -1.63
C LEU A 152 10.84 -9.29 -0.90
N ALA A 153 10.84 -8.34 0.03
CA ALA A 153 12.02 -8.01 0.83
C ALA A 153 12.38 -9.15 1.81
N ASP A 154 11.39 -9.72 2.50
CA ASP A 154 11.58 -10.79 3.48
C ASP A 154 12.08 -12.10 2.81
N HIS A 155 11.69 -12.36 1.56
CA HIS A 155 12.14 -13.51 0.76
C HIS A 155 13.35 -13.19 -0.14
N HIS A 156 13.98 -12.02 0.00
CA HIS A 156 15.12 -11.56 -0.82
C HIS A 156 14.85 -11.47 -2.33
N LEU A 157 13.57 -11.48 -2.73
CA LEU A 157 13.14 -11.40 -4.13
C LEU A 157 13.04 -9.95 -4.66
N GLY A 158 13.15 -8.96 -3.80
CA GLY A 158 13.00 -7.54 -4.16
C GLY A 158 14.05 -7.01 -5.14
N ARG A 159 15.19 -7.71 -5.27
CA ARG A 159 16.26 -7.39 -6.23
C ARG A 159 16.27 -8.33 -7.44
N GLU A 160 15.46 -9.35 -7.42
CA GLU A 160 15.32 -10.26 -8.55
C GLU A 160 14.55 -9.60 -9.69
N PRO A 161 14.89 -9.90 -10.96
CA PRO A 161 14.21 -9.33 -12.12
C PRO A 161 12.70 -9.49 -12.07
N THR A 162 12.21 -10.69 -11.74
CA THR A 162 10.78 -10.99 -11.65
C THR A 162 10.09 -10.22 -10.53
N GLY A 163 10.69 -10.19 -9.33
CA GLY A 163 10.13 -9.44 -8.19
C GLY A 163 10.04 -7.94 -8.47
N THR A 164 11.07 -7.38 -9.11
CA THR A 164 11.09 -5.97 -9.49
C THR A 164 10.03 -5.63 -10.54
N VAL A 165 9.88 -6.46 -11.57
CA VAL A 165 8.87 -6.27 -12.62
C VAL A 165 7.47 -6.30 -12.04
N VAL A 166 7.18 -7.27 -11.16
CA VAL A 166 5.87 -7.40 -10.49
C VAL A 166 5.59 -6.23 -9.57
N LEU A 167 6.60 -5.75 -8.83
CA LEU A 167 6.45 -4.61 -7.94
C LEU A 167 6.12 -3.31 -8.71
N VAL A 168 6.78 -3.08 -9.87
CA VAL A 168 6.45 -1.96 -10.75
C VAL A 168 5.03 -2.13 -11.31
N ALA A 169 4.66 -3.34 -11.75
CA ALA A 169 3.32 -3.62 -12.23
C ALA A 169 2.25 -3.34 -11.18
N ALA A 170 2.48 -3.77 -9.93
CA ALA A 170 1.59 -3.51 -8.80
C ALA A 170 1.45 -2.01 -8.53
N ALA A 171 2.56 -1.27 -8.50
CA ALA A 171 2.53 0.18 -8.29
C ALA A 171 1.75 0.92 -9.40
N VAL A 172 1.93 0.51 -10.66
CA VAL A 172 1.17 1.07 -11.80
C VAL A 172 -0.31 0.73 -11.68
N THR A 173 -0.64 -0.52 -11.34
CA THR A 173 -2.04 -0.96 -11.15
C THR A 173 -2.71 -0.17 -10.03
N ASP A 174 -2.01 0.05 -8.91
CA ASP A 174 -2.56 0.78 -7.78
C ASP A 174 -2.81 2.25 -8.11
N VAL A 175 -1.83 2.93 -8.73
CA VAL A 175 -2.04 4.33 -9.18
C VAL A 175 -3.22 4.41 -10.13
N ALA A 176 -3.33 3.49 -11.10
CA ALA A 176 -4.46 3.46 -12.02
C ALA A 176 -5.78 3.22 -11.29
N ALA A 177 -5.83 2.30 -10.31
CA ALA A 177 -7.02 2.03 -9.52
C ALA A 177 -7.45 3.26 -8.69
N TRP A 178 -6.50 3.99 -8.07
CA TRP A 178 -6.79 5.22 -7.34
C TRP A 178 -7.33 6.33 -8.26
N VAL A 179 -6.79 6.48 -9.46
CA VAL A 179 -7.30 7.42 -10.47
C VAL A 179 -8.73 7.03 -10.89
N CYS A 180 -8.97 5.74 -11.16
CA CYS A 180 -10.30 5.23 -11.47
C CYS A 180 -11.28 5.44 -10.31
N LEU A 181 -10.85 5.18 -9.07
CA LEU A 181 -11.67 5.39 -7.88
C LEU A 181 -12.09 6.86 -7.73
N ALA A 182 -11.13 7.78 -7.87
CA ALA A 182 -11.44 9.21 -7.83
C ALA A 182 -12.41 9.64 -8.95
N ALA A 183 -12.27 9.05 -10.15
CA ALA A 183 -13.21 9.29 -11.25
C ALA A 183 -14.62 8.75 -10.94
N VAL A 184 -14.72 7.57 -10.29
CA VAL A 184 -16.01 6.99 -9.86
C VAL A 184 -16.67 7.86 -8.78
N ILE A 185 -15.90 8.32 -7.79
CA ILE A 185 -16.41 9.22 -6.75
C ILE A 185 -16.89 10.54 -7.36
N ALA A 186 -16.11 11.10 -8.27
CA ALA A 186 -16.47 12.32 -8.98
C ALA A 186 -17.76 12.15 -9.80
N TYR A 187 -17.91 11.02 -10.48
CA TYR A 187 -19.14 10.68 -11.22
C TYR A 187 -20.34 10.55 -10.28
N ALA A 188 -20.17 9.85 -9.15
CA ALA A 188 -21.26 9.61 -8.20
C ALA A 188 -21.77 10.90 -7.53
N HIS A 189 -20.86 11.85 -7.26
CA HIS A 189 -21.18 13.10 -6.56
C HIS A 189 -21.23 14.33 -7.47
N ALA A 190 -21.17 14.16 -8.80
CA ALA A 190 -21.13 15.24 -9.79
C ALA A 190 -20.04 16.29 -9.51
N THR A 191 -18.89 15.86 -8.98
CA THR A 191 -17.76 16.73 -8.64
C THR A 191 -16.60 16.52 -9.63
N VAL A 192 -15.79 17.56 -9.84
CA VAL A 192 -14.59 17.46 -10.69
C VAL A 192 -13.35 17.27 -9.80
N PRO A 193 -12.60 16.19 -9.95
CA PRO A 193 -11.38 15.96 -9.16
C PRO A 193 -10.21 16.82 -9.71
N VAL A 194 -10.33 18.15 -9.57
CA VAL A 194 -9.39 19.14 -10.14
C VAL A 194 -7.94 18.85 -9.69
N ARG A 195 -7.76 18.46 -8.43
CA ARG A 195 -6.42 18.15 -7.91
C ARG A 195 -5.78 16.96 -8.61
N LEU A 196 -6.57 15.93 -8.93
CA LEU A 196 -6.09 14.73 -9.62
C LEU A 196 -5.63 15.05 -11.05
N ALA A 197 -6.22 16.05 -11.69
CA ALA A 197 -5.78 16.52 -13.02
C ALA A 197 -4.36 17.10 -13.01
N LEU A 198 -3.82 17.44 -11.83
CA LEU A 198 -2.43 17.89 -11.67
C LEU A 198 -1.42 16.72 -11.57
N LEU A 199 -1.86 15.47 -11.59
CA LEU A 199 -0.97 14.31 -11.52
C LEU A 199 0.06 14.27 -12.68
N PRO A 200 -0.29 14.56 -13.95
CA PRO A 200 0.68 14.66 -15.02
C PRO A 200 1.71 15.79 -14.77
N LEU A 201 1.28 16.91 -14.21
CA LEU A 201 2.18 17.99 -13.83
C LEU A 201 3.15 17.57 -12.73
N TYR A 202 2.67 16.85 -11.71
CA TYR A 202 3.53 16.25 -10.69
C TYR A 202 4.59 15.34 -11.32
N ALA A 203 4.20 14.44 -12.22
CA ALA A 203 5.12 13.54 -12.91
C ALA A 203 6.17 14.32 -13.75
N LEU A 204 5.73 15.38 -14.43
CA LEU A 204 6.60 16.27 -15.21
C LEU A 204 7.60 17.01 -14.31
N VAL A 205 7.16 17.55 -13.18
CA VAL A 205 8.03 18.20 -12.18
C VAL A 205 9.04 17.22 -11.60
N MET A 206 8.61 16.01 -11.27
CA MET A 206 9.49 14.94 -10.76
C MET A 206 10.58 14.57 -11.79
N ALA A 207 10.22 14.43 -13.08
CA ALA A 207 11.15 14.06 -14.12
C ALA A 207 12.03 15.23 -14.58
N GLY A 208 11.45 16.42 -14.76
CA GLY A 208 12.08 17.59 -15.39
C GLY A 208 12.81 18.52 -14.43
N ALA A 209 12.37 18.64 -13.18
CA ALA A 209 12.95 19.52 -12.19
C ALA A 209 13.62 18.77 -11.03
N VAL A 210 12.87 17.89 -10.35
CA VAL A 210 13.37 17.22 -9.14
C VAL A 210 14.55 16.30 -9.46
N ARG A 211 14.45 15.50 -10.50
CA ARG A 211 15.52 14.57 -10.90
C ARG A 211 16.87 15.27 -11.22
N PRO A 212 16.93 16.31 -12.08
CA PRO A 212 18.20 17.03 -12.33
C PRO A 212 18.70 17.78 -11.11
N LEU A 213 17.80 18.34 -10.27
CA LEU A 213 18.17 18.99 -9.03
C LEU A 213 18.82 18.00 -8.06
N LEU A 214 18.20 16.82 -7.86
CA LEU A 214 18.79 15.75 -7.05
C LEU A 214 20.15 15.32 -7.60
N ALA A 215 20.30 15.19 -8.92
CA ALA A 215 21.59 14.85 -9.54
C ALA A 215 22.66 15.89 -9.21
N ALA A 216 22.32 17.17 -9.27
CA ALA A 216 23.26 18.25 -8.95
C ALA A 216 23.63 18.27 -7.45
N LEU A 217 22.63 18.15 -6.57
CA LEU A 217 22.84 18.13 -5.12
C LEU A 217 23.67 16.92 -4.67
N MET A 218 23.36 15.74 -5.20
CA MET A 218 24.10 14.51 -4.87
C MET A 218 25.56 14.55 -5.37
N ARG A 219 25.82 15.10 -6.57
CA ARG A 219 27.19 15.32 -7.04
C ARG A 219 27.96 16.29 -6.15
N ARG A 220 27.31 17.37 -5.68
CA ARG A 220 27.94 18.32 -4.73
C ARG A 220 28.21 17.65 -3.39
N ALA A 221 27.28 16.87 -2.87
CA ALA A 221 27.43 16.12 -1.63
C ALA A 221 28.61 15.13 -1.72
N ALA A 222 28.70 14.39 -2.84
CA ALA A 222 29.80 13.43 -3.05
C ALA A 222 31.20 14.09 -3.03
N ARG A 223 31.30 15.35 -3.47
CA ARG A 223 32.58 16.11 -3.45
C ARG A 223 32.98 16.58 -2.05
N ARG A 224 32.03 16.63 -1.08
CA ARG A 224 32.27 17.11 0.30
C ARG A 224 32.70 16.01 1.28
N GLY A 225 32.85 14.78 0.84
CA GLY A 225 33.23 13.65 1.71
C GLY A 225 32.18 13.32 2.77
N ALA A 226 32.62 13.07 4.01
CA ALA A 226 31.73 12.63 5.08
C ALA A 226 30.58 13.60 5.39
N GLY A 227 30.82 14.90 5.44
CA GLY A 227 29.80 15.92 5.67
C GLY A 227 28.77 16.02 4.52
N GLY A 228 29.14 15.56 3.33
CA GLY A 228 28.23 15.48 2.20
C GLY A 228 27.19 14.37 2.32
N ALA A 229 27.50 13.27 3.00
CA ALA A 229 26.58 12.17 3.23
C ALA A 229 25.38 12.60 4.11
N ASP A 230 25.64 13.41 5.14
CA ASP A 230 24.59 13.94 6.01
C ASP A 230 23.67 14.92 5.28
N THR A 231 24.27 15.82 4.47
CA THR A 231 23.50 16.73 3.60
C THR A 231 22.63 15.96 2.60
N ALA A 232 23.19 14.92 1.98
CA ALA A 232 22.46 14.07 1.04
C ALA A 232 21.29 13.35 1.70
N PHE A 233 21.49 12.81 2.90
CA PHE A 233 20.43 12.16 3.69
C PHE A 233 19.31 13.15 4.01
N LEU A 234 19.64 14.34 4.50
CA LEU A 234 18.66 15.38 4.83
C LEU A 234 17.85 15.81 3.60
N VAL A 235 18.50 16.06 2.47
CA VAL A 235 17.84 16.43 1.21
C VAL A 235 16.85 15.34 0.77
N LEU A 236 17.26 14.08 0.88
CA LEU A 236 16.37 12.96 0.51
C LEU A 236 15.23 12.78 1.51
N ALA A 237 15.47 12.97 2.81
CA ALA A 237 14.41 12.89 3.82
C ALA A 237 13.35 14.00 3.61
N VAL A 238 13.78 15.23 3.41
CA VAL A 238 12.86 16.35 3.14
C VAL A 238 12.13 16.17 1.81
N GLY A 239 12.83 15.73 0.76
CA GLY A 239 12.23 15.49 -0.55
C GLY A 239 11.23 14.34 -0.53
N LEU A 240 11.51 13.27 0.23
CA LEU A 240 10.60 12.16 0.48
C LEU A 240 9.29 12.65 1.10
N LEU A 241 9.39 13.38 2.22
CA LEU A 241 8.20 13.88 2.92
C LEU A 241 7.42 14.89 2.08
N GLY A 242 8.12 15.78 1.36
CA GLY A 242 7.49 16.74 0.44
C GLY A 242 6.76 16.05 -0.72
N SER A 243 7.35 15.00 -1.29
CA SER A 243 6.73 14.21 -2.36
C SER A 243 5.53 13.40 -1.86
N ALA A 244 5.62 12.81 -0.67
CA ALA A 244 4.53 12.13 -0.01
C ALA A 244 3.35 13.08 0.26
N ALA A 245 3.62 14.26 0.83
CA ALA A 245 2.62 15.29 1.07
C ALA A 245 1.96 15.80 -0.23
N ALA A 246 2.74 15.96 -1.31
CA ALA A 246 2.22 16.39 -2.60
C ALA A 246 1.21 15.37 -3.18
N THR A 247 1.50 14.08 -3.14
CA THR A 247 0.58 13.06 -3.66
C THR A 247 -0.65 12.91 -2.79
N GLU A 248 -0.53 13.00 -1.46
CA GLU A 248 -1.67 13.00 -0.55
C GLU A 248 -2.59 14.20 -0.82
N TRP A 249 -2.01 15.40 -1.02
CA TRP A 249 -2.77 16.59 -1.39
C TRP A 249 -3.45 16.46 -2.76
N LEU A 250 -2.83 15.75 -3.71
CA LEU A 250 -3.42 15.45 -5.02
C LEU A 250 -4.59 14.47 -4.96
N GLY A 251 -4.82 13.81 -3.81
CA GLY A 251 -5.86 12.80 -3.63
C GLY A 251 -5.39 11.38 -3.97
N ILE A 252 -4.06 11.17 -4.03
CA ILE A 252 -3.45 9.85 -4.17
C ILE A 252 -2.61 9.59 -2.92
N HIS A 253 -2.77 8.40 -2.34
CA HIS A 253 -2.11 8.02 -1.10
C HIS A 253 -0.60 8.32 -1.11
N PHE A 254 -0.07 8.85 -0.01
CA PHE A 254 1.32 9.33 0.14
C PHE A 254 2.40 8.29 -0.23
N ILE A 255 2.08 6.99 -0.15
CA ILE A 255 3.01 5.91 -0.52
C ILE A 255 3.52 6.02 -1.96
N PHE A 256 2.67 6.52 -2.87
CA PHE A 256 3.05 6.69 -4.28
C PHE A 256 4.05 7.82 -4.48
N GLY A 257 3.89 8.91 -3.73
CA GLY A 257 4.85 10.00 -3.70
C GLY A 257 6.21 9.57 -3.16
N ALA A 258 6.20 8.80 -2.08
CA ALA A 258 7.40 8.23 -1.48
C ALA A 258 8.12 7.29 -2.47
N PHE A 259 7.39 6.36 -3.10
CA PHE A 259 7.92 5.45 -4.11
C PHE A 259 8.46 6.20 -5.34
N ALA A 260 7.68 7.12 -5.91
CA ALA A 260 8.06 7.89 -7.09
C ALA A 260 9.32 8.74 -6.83
N PHE A 261 9.43 9.34 -5.64
CA PHE A 261 10.61 10.11 -5.26
C PHE A 261 11.84 9.20 -5.17
N GLY A 262 11.73 8.02 -4.54
CA GLY A 262 12.80 7.02 -4.51
C GLY A 262 13.25 6.59 -5.92
N ALA A 263 12.30 6.31 -6.80
CA ALA A 263 12.56 5.98 -8.21
C ALA A 263 13.16 7.15 -9.01
N THR A 264 12.98 8.39 -8.56
CA THR A 264 13.54 9.59 -9.23
C THR A 264 15.02 9.81 -8.91
N VAL A 265 15.55 9.27 -7.80
CA VAL A 265 16.96 9.42 -7.40
C VAL A 265 17.89 8.96 -8.53
N PRO A 266 18.83 9.79 -9.02
CA PRO A 266 19.65 9.47 -10.18
C PRO A 266 20.62 8.31 -9.96
N ARG A 267 20.86 7.49 -10.98
CA ARG A 267 21.89 6.43 -10.98
C ARG A 267 23.33 6.97 -10.91
N SER A 268 23.52 8.23 -11.30
CA SER A 268 24.84 8.91 -11.28
C SER A 268 25.37 9.22 -9.88
N VAL A 269 24.59 8.95 -8.83
CA VAL A 269 25.04 9.05 -7.43
C VAL A 269 26.05 7.94 -7.16
N PRO A 270 27.26 8.27 -6.61
CA PRO A 270 28.25 7.25 -6.27
C PRO A 270 27.67 6.14 -5.42
N SER A 271 28.02 4.90 -5.72
CA SER A 271 27.47 3.71 -5.06
C SER A 271 27.64 3.71 -3.53
N LEU A 272 28.77 4.20 -3.04
CA LEU A 272 29.05 4.34 -1.61
C LEU A 272 28.10 5.32 -0.91
N VAL A 273 27.84 6.48 -1.51
CA VAL A 273 26.89 7.47 -0.97
C VAL A 273 25.48 6.90 -0.96
N ARG A 274 25.10 6.24 -2.03
CA ARG A 274 23.79 5.62 -2.18
C ARG A 274 23.58 4.47 -1.19
N ALA A 275 24.57 3.61 -1.01
CA ALA A 275 24.53 2.54 -0.01
C ALA A 275 24.44 3.09 1.43
N GLY A 276 25.19 4.14 1.74
CA GLY A 276 25.13 4.81 3.04
C GLY A 276 23.73 5.41 3.33
N ILE A 277 23.14 6.08 2.33
CA ILE A 277 21.78 6.63 2.45
C ILE A 277 20.76 5.49 2.63
N ALA A 278 20.83 4.45 1.79
CA ALA A 278 19.92 3.32 1.88
C ALA A 278 20.02 2.61 3.24
N THR A 279 21.24 2.49 3.81
CA THR A 279 21.45 1.92 5.14
C THR A 279 20.79 2.76 6.23
N ARG A 280 20.99 4.09 6.23
CA ARG A 280 20.39 5.01 7.21
C ARG A 280 18.86 5.00 7.12
N MET A 281 18.32 5.09 5.92
CA MET A 281 16.86 5.02 5.68
C MET A 281 16.30 3.66 6.13
N ARG A 282 17.02 2.57 5.90
CA ARG A 282 16.62 1.23 6.31
C ARG A 282 16.63 1.07 7.84
N GLN A 283 17.59 1.66 8.53
CA GLN A 283 17.64 1.68 9.99
C GLN A 283 16.47 2.45 10.59
N THR A 284 16.21 3.66 10.10
CA THR A 284 15.07 4.49 10.55
C THR A 284 13.73 3.83 10.22
N GLY A 285 13.53 3.40 8.97
CA GLY A 285 12.30 2.74 8.53
C GLY A 285 12.08 1.40 9.20
N GLY A 286 13.15 0.61 9.43
CA GLY A 286 13.09 -0.70 10.06
C GLY A 286 12.57 -0.68 11.50
N LEU A 287 12.71 0.44 12.20
CA LEU A 287 12.14 0.66 13.53
C LEU A 287 10.63 0.98 13.45
N LEU A 288 10.24 1.83 12.52
CA LEU A 288 8.87 2.36 12.44
C LEU A 288 7.93 1.51 11.56
N PHE A 289 8.48 0.75 10.63
CA PHE A 289 7.68 -0.01 9.67
C PHE A 289 6.81 -1.12 10.31
N PRO A 290 7.26 -1.89 11.33
CA PRO A 290 6.40 -2.82 12.05
C PRO A 290 5.23 -2.15 12.75
N LEU A 291 5.41 -0.90 13.19
CA LEU A 291 4.35 -0.09 13.77
C LEU A 291 3.21 0.13 12.77
N TYR A 292 3.53 0.35 11.49
CA TYR A 292 2.51 0.49 10.45
C TYR A 292 1.63 -0.75 10.36
N PHE A 293 2.20 -1.95 10.27
CA PHE A 293 1.41 -3.18 10.15
C PHE A 293 0.65 -3.53 11.42
N PHE A 294 1.22 -3.23 12.57
CA PHE A 294 0.50 -3.34 13.85
C PHE A 294 -0.72 -2.42 13.89
N MET A 295 -0.54 -1.13 13.60
CA MET A 295 -1.64 -0.15 13.56
C MET A 295 -2.68 -0.53 12.52
N ALA A 296 -2.24 -1.08 11.42
CA ALA A 296 -3.04 -1.60 10.35
C ALA A 296 -3.92 -2.78 10.82
N GLY A 297 -3.36 -3.76 11.54
CA GLY A 297 -4.12 -4.86 12.17
C GLY A 297 -5.15 -4.33 13.16
N GLY A 298 -4.79 -3.31 13.96
CA GLY A 298 -5.71 -2.64 14.86
C GLY A 298 -6.87 -1.91 14.14
N LYS A 299 -6.62 -1.33 12.96
CA LYS A 299 -7.67 -0.69 12.13
C LYS A 299 -8.70 -1.70 11.62
N VAL A 300 -8.29 -2.92 11.27
CA VAL A 300 -9.22 -4.01 10.88
C VAL A 300 -10.30 -4.19 11.96
N TYR A 301 -9.91 -4.19 13.22
CA TYR A 301 -10.86 -4.25 14.34
C TYR A 301 -11.76 -3.01 14.40
N PHE A 302 -11.23 -1.80 14.19
CA PHE A 302 -12.05 -0.58 14.24
C PHE A 302 -13.20 -0.60 13.24
N PHE A 303 -12.95 -1.17 12.07
CA PHE A 303 -13.99 -1.37 11.06
C PHE A 303 -15.01 -2.43 11.48
N MET A 304 -14.58 -3.49 12.16
CA MET A 304 -15.47 -4.53 12.70
C MET A 304 -16.27 -4.06 13.91
N ALA A 305 -15.64 -3.35 14.87
CA ALA A 305 -16.28 -2.91 16.11
C ALA A 305 -17.09 -1.63 16.02
N GLY A 306 -16.84 -0.81 14.99
CA GLY A 306 -17.63 0.42 14.74
C GLY A 306 -19.05 0.16 14.23
N GLY A 307 -19.57 -1.07 14.35
CA GLY A 307 -20.86 -1.47 13.78
C GLY A 307 -20.87 -1.50 12.26
N LYS A 308 -19.68 -1.39 11.64
CA LYS A 308 -19.53 -1.43 10.18
C LYS A 308 -19.49 -2.86 9.62
N VAL A 309 -19.39 -3.89 10.47
CA VAL A 309 -19.48 -5.31 10.10
C VAL A 309 -20.61 -5.96 10.90
N ASP A 310 -21.67 -6.37 10.25
CA ASP A 310 -22.80 -7.06 10.85
C ASP A 310 -22.63 -8.59 10.70
N ILE A 311 -22.08 -9.22 11.73
CA ILE A 311 -21.90 -10.69 11.77
C ILE A 311 -23.22 -11.40 12.07
N ALA A 312 -24.20 -10.73 12.67
CA ALA A 312 -25.49 -11.34 13.02
C ALA A 312 -26.39 -11.60 11.79
N GLY A 313 -26.14 -10.89 10.70
CA GLY A 313 -26.88 -11.02 9.42
C GLY A 313 -26.34 -12.11 8.48
N PHE A 314 -25.40 -12.96 8.89
CA PHE A 314 -24.84 -14.01 8.02
C PHE A 314 -25.89 -15.08 7.66
N SER A 315 -26.46 -14.93 6.48
CA SER A 315 -27.33 -15.95 5.86
C SER A 315 -26.50 -16.83 4.90
N GLY A 316 -27.02 -17.99 4.54
CA GLY A 316 -26.39 -18.84 3.51
C GLY A 316 -26.18 -18.13 2.18
N ARG A 317 -27.05 -17.17 1.85
CA ARG A 317 -26.93 -16.32 0.66
C ARG A 317 -25.74 -15.35 0.78
N THR A 318 -25.52 -14.78 1.95
CA THR A 318 -24.37 -13.89 2.23
C THR A 318 -23.04 -14.64 2.09
N VAL A 319 -22.97 -15.86 2.65
CA VAL A 319 -21.78 -16.73 2.53
C VAL A 319 -21.50 -17.08 1.07
N LEU A 320 -22.54 -17.40 0.29
CA LEU A 320 -22.39 -17.70 -1.14
C LEU A 320 -21.90 -16.47 -1.91
N THR A 321 -22.47 -15.31 -1.66
CA THR A 321 -22.06 -14.04 -2.29
C THR A 321 -20.59 -13.72 -1.98
N PHE A 322 -20.19 -13.86 -0.71
CA PHE A 322 -18.81 -13.68 -0.26
C PHE A 322 -17.85 -14.65 -0.96
N GLY A 323 -18.19 -15.95 -0.99
CA GLY A 323 -17.40 -16.98 -1.68
C GLY A 323 -17.25 -16.66 -3.19
N LEU A 324 -18.32 -16.22 -3.82
CA LEU A 324 -18.33 -15.83 -5.24
C LEU A 324 -17.46 -14.58 -5.47
N LEU A 325 -17.57 -13.55 -4.61
CA LEU A 325 -16.75 -12.34 -4.69
C LEU A 325 -15.26 -12.67 -4.58
N ILE A 326 -14.84 -13.47 -3.59
CA ILE A 326 -13.44 -13.86 -3.41
C ILE A 326 -12.95 -14.69 -4.61
N THR A 327 -13.76 -15.65 -5.07
CA THR A 327 -13.39 -16.53 -6.18
C THR A 327 -13.18 -15.73 -7.47
N VAL A 328 -14.14 -14.89 -7.82
CA VAL A 328 -14.04 -14.02 -9.01
C VAL A 328 -12.89 -13.03 -8.85
N ALA A 329 -12.73 -12.43 -7.66
CA ALA A 329 -11.66 -11.49 -7.40
C ALA A 329 -10.28 -12.13 -7.55
N THR A 330 -10.08 -13.33 -7.07
CA THR A 330 -8.82 -14.06 -7.16
C THR A 330 -8.58 -14.60 -8.57
N ALA A 331 -9.58 -15.28 -9.14
CA ALA A 331 -9.46 -15.88 -10.46
C ALA A 331 -9.19 -14.84 -11.57
N THR A 332 -9.96 -13.76 -11.60
CA THR A 332 -9.78 -12.71 -12.62
C THR A 332 -8.42 -12.03 -12.51
N LYS A 333 -7.93 -11.79 -11.29
CA LYS A 333 -6.63 -11.16 -11.08
C LYS A 333 -5.48 -12.09 -11.44
N THR A 334 -5.56 -13.37 -11.04
CA THR A 334 -4.57 -14.38 -11.42
C THR A 334 -4.52 -14.56 -12.94
N LEU A 335 -5.68 -14.78 -13.57
CA LEU A 335 -5.76 -14.98 -15.01
C LEU A 335 -5.32 -13.74 -15.80
N GLY A 336 -5.74 -12.55 -15.34
CA GLY A 336 -5.37 -11.29 -15.98
C GLY A 336 -3.88 -11.00 -15.91
N ALA A 337 -3.28 -11.12 -14.73
CA ALA A 337 -1.83 -10.91 -14.57
C ALA A 337 -1.02 -11.95 -15.31
N TYR A 338 -1.45 -13.22 -15.31
CA TYR A 338 -0.84 -14.30 -16.06
C TYR A 338 -0.88 -14.02 -17.56
N ALA A 339 -2.07 -13.74 -18.10
CA ALA A 339 -2.24 -13.45 -19.53
C ALA A 339 -1.47 -12.20 -19.95
N GLY A 340 -1.49 -11.13 -19.15
CA GLY A 340 -0.72 -9.92 -19.41
C GLY A 340 0.79 -10.17 -19.46
N ALA A 341 1.31 -11.05 -18.58
CA ALA A 341 2.71 -11.47 -18.59
C ALA A 341 3.04 -12.27 -19.84
N GLN A 342 2.22 -13.27 -20.18
CA GLN A 342 2.42 -14.12 -21.38
C GLN A 342 2.39 -13.30 -22.68
N LEU A 343 1.40 -12.43 -22.83
CA LEU A 343 1.28 -11.54 -24.00
C LEU A 343 2.46 -10.56 -24.12
N SER A 344 3.16 -10.30 -23.02
CA SER A 344 4.37 -9.48 -22.99
C SER A 344 5.67 -10.29 -23.14
N GLY A 345 5.57 -11.59 -23.45
CA GLY A 345 6.71 -12.45 -23.75
C GLY A 345 7.40 -13.07 -22.53
N ALA A 346 6.73 -13.10 -21.36
CA ALA A 346 7.27 -13.79 -20.18
C ALA A 346 7.12 -15.31 -20.31
N GLU A 347 8.08 -16.03 -19.73
CA GLU A 347 7.98 -17.49 -19.61
C GLU A 347 6.81 -17.91 -18.69
N PRO A 348 6.21 -19.10 -18.88
CA PRO A 348 5.07 -19.58 -18.09
C PRO A 348 5.33 -19.56 -16.58
N ARG A 349 6.53 -19.90 -16.14
CA ARG A 349 6.93 -19.88 -14.74
C ARG A 349 6.96 -18.45 -14.16
N GLN A 350 7.52 -17.51 -14.91
CA GLN A 350 7.54 -16.08 -14.51
C GLN A 350 6.13 -15.50 -14.46
N SER A 351 5.30 -15.85 -15.45
CA SER A 351 3.90 -15.44 -15.51
C SER A 351 3.09 -15.96 -14.33
N LEU A 352 3.32 -17.20 -13.90
CA LEU A 352 2.67 -17.78 -12.74
C LEU A 352 3.10 -17.08 -11.44
N ILE A 353 4.40 -16.82 -11.27
CA ILE A 353 4.93 -16.07 -10.13
C ILE A 353 4.30 -14.67 -10.08
N ALA A 354 4.25 -13.97 -11.22
CA ALA A 354 3.63 -12.66 -11.31
C ALA A 354 2.13 -12.71 -10.94
N ALA A 355 1.41 -13.70 -11.45
CA ALA A 355 0.00 -13.88 -11.18
C ALA A 355 -0.30 -14.10 -9.68
N VAL A 356 0.50 -14.93 -9.01
CA VAL A 356 0.37 -15.21 -7.57
C VAL A 356 0.69 -13.94 -6.76
N LEU A 357 1.80 -13.28 -7.06
CA LEU A 357 2.23 -12.08 -6.34
C LEU A 357 1.26 -10.90 -6.52
N MET A 358 0.66 -10.74 -7.70
CA MET A 358 -0.33 -9.69 -7.96
C MET A 358 -1.65 -9.90 -7.18
N ASN A 359 -1.89 -11.07 -6.62
CA ASN A 359 -3.03 -11.34 -5.72
C ASN A 359 -2.79 -10.90 -4.26
N THR A 360 -1.65 -10.27 -3.97
CA THR A 360 -1.40 -9.73 -2.63
C THR A 360 -2.42 -8.66 -2.29
N ARG A 361 -3.21 -8.90 -1.24
CA ARG A 361 -4.26 -8.01 -0.74
C ARG A 361 -3.86 -7.44 0.61
N GLY A 362 -4.47 -6.32 0.99
CA GLY A 362 -4.17 -5.67 2.26
C GLY A 362 -5.15 -4.57 2.62
N LEU A 363 -4.72 -3.73 3.56
CA LEU A 363 -5.53 -2.69 4.17
C LEU A 363 -6.03 -1.60 3.24
N THR A 364 -5.34 -1.36 2.13
CA THR A 364 -5.79 -0.39 1.12
C THR A 364 -7.18 -0.73 0.59
N GLU A 365 -7.50 -2.02 0.47
CA GLU A 365 -8.83 -2.49 0.05
C GLU A 365 -9.90 -2.13 1.10
N ILE A 366 -9.60 -2.30 2.39
CA ILE A 366 -10.50 -1.93 3.49
C ILE A 366 -10.73 -0.41 3.52
N VAL A 367 -9.70 0.39 3.32
CA VAL A 367 -9.81 1.87 3.27
C VAL A 367 -10.74 2.30 2.12
N ILE A 368 -10.57 1.69 0.94
CA ILE A 368 -11.42 1.98 -0.22
C ILE A 368 -12.88 1.59 0.06
N LEU A 369 -13.10 0.39 0.61
CA LEU A 369 -14.45 -0.07 0.94
C LEU A 369 -15.10 0.81 2.02
N SER A 370 -14.35 1.26 3.03
CA SER A 370 -14.85 2.21 4.04
C SER A 370 -15.29 3.53 3.42
N THR A 371 -14.47 4.06 2.51
CA THR A 371 -14.80 5.28 1.76
C THR A 371 -16.08 5.06 0.94
N GLY A 372 -16.23 3.89 0.32
CA GLY A 372 -17.44 3.55 -0.42
C GLY A 372 -18.70 3.51 0.45
N LEU A 373 -18.56 3.00 1.68
CA LEU A 373 -19.67 2.99 2.65
C LEU A 373 -20.00 4.42 3.13
N GLU A 374 -18.99 5.21 3.48
CA GLU A 374 -19.15 6.61 3.93
C GLU A 374 -19.77 7.49 2.85
N LEU A 375 -19.44 7.24 1.59
CA LEU A 375 -20.00 7.94 0.43
C LEU A 375 -21.30 7.32 -0.10
N HIS A 376 -21.90 6.37 0.62
CA HIS A 376 -23.13 5.68 0.22
C HIS A 376 -23.08 5.05 -1.19
N LEU A 377 -21.90 4.57 -1.61
CA LEU A 377 -21.70 3.84 -2.85
C LEU A 377 -22.02 2.35 -2.70
N ILE A 378 -21.82 1.80 -1.51
CA ILE A 378 -22.17 0.43 -1.11
C ILE A 378 -22.96 0.46 0.20
N ASP A 379 -23.75 -0.57 0.45
CA ASP A 379 -24.47 -0.74 1.71
C ASP A 379 -23.63 -1.46 2.77
N GLN A 380 -24.15 -1.47 4.01
CA GLN A 380 -23.55 -2.09 5.17
C GLN A 380 -23.37 -3.60 4.99
N THR A 381 -24.32 -4.27 4.34
CA THR A 381 -24.33 -5.72 4.16
C THR A 381 -23.22 -6.19 3.22
N LEU A 382 -22.99 -5.45 2.13
CA LEU A 382 -21.92 -5.75 1.18
C LEU A 382 -20.54 -5.39 1.74
N TYR A 383 -20.47 -4.37 2.61
CA TYR A 383 -19.24 -3.98 3.28
C TYR A 383 -18.81 -5.05 4.30
N SER A 384 -19.73 -5.67 5.04
CA SER A 384 -19.48 -6.70 6.07
C SER A 384 -19.00 -8.01 5.49
#